data_d216fd399f015de9cc7eecbc83cfcb54
#
_entry.id   d216fd399f015de9cc7eecbc83cfcb54
#
_cell.length_a   1.000
_cell.length_b   1.000
_cell.length_c   1.000
_cell.angle_alpha   90.00
_cell.angle_beta   90.00
_cell.angle_gamma   90.00
#
_symmetry.space_group_name_H-M   'P 1'
#
loop_
_entity.id
_entity.type
_entity.pdbx_description
1 polymer ?
#
loop_
_entity_poly.entity_id
_entity_poly.type
_entity_poly.pdbx_seq_one_letter_code
_entity_poly.pdbx_strand_id
1 'polypeptide(L)' 'MERQRYFHVYYRGEFVCTMCAHSNFEAVDRAFYRYVSEVPNLDRSGIIAIKLR' A
#
# COMPACT_ATOMS: atom_id res chain seq x y z
N MET A 1 14.50 17.60 -1.26
CA MET A 1 13.75 16.83 -0.26
C MET A 1 12.49 16.28 -0.90
N GLU A 2 12.28 14.99 -0.79
CA GLU A 2 11.13 14.36 -1.41
C GLU A 2 9.88 14.60 -0.58
N ARG A 3 8.78 14.79 -1.28
CA ARG A 3 7.50 14.96 -0.62
C ARG A 3 6.81 13.63 -0.48
N GLN A 4 6.15 13.44 0.64
CA GLN A 4 5.26 12.31 0.79
C GLN A 4 3.97 12.58 0.04
N ARG A 5 3.38 11.54 -0.50
CA ARG A 5 2.12 11.62 -1.24
C ARG A 5 1.17 10.57 -0.70
N TYR A 6 -0.09 10.76 -0.98
CA TYR A 6 -1.10 9.80 -0.54
C TYR A 6 -1.37 8.81 -1.65
N PHE A 7 -1.55 7.56 -1.26
CA PHE A 7 -1.84 6.47 -2.17
C PHE A 7 -3.05 5.71 -1.68
N HIS A 8 -3.94 5.35 -2.61
CA HIS A 8 -4.98 4.38 -2.30
C HIS A 8 -4.38 2.99 -2.48
N VAL A 9 -4.50 2.17 -1.43
CA VAL A 9 -3.96 0.81 -1.45
C VAL A 9 -5.09 -0.17 -1.64
N TYR A 10 -4.90 -1.08 -2.59
CA TYR A 10 -5.86 -2.13 -2.92
C TYR A 10 -5.22 -3.49 -2.74
N TYR A 11 -6.00 -4.46 -2.34
CA TYR A 11 -5.56 -5.84 -2.27
C TYR A 11 -6.52 -6.70 -3.07
N ARG A 12 -6.00 -7.29 -4.15
CA ARG A 12 -6.79 -8.13 -5.07
C ARG A 12 -8.05 -7.41 -5.55
N GLY A 13 -7.89 -6.12 -5.86
CA GLY A 13 -8.96 -5.32 -6.41
C GLY A 13 -9.86 -4.65 -5.39
N GLU A 14 -9.67 -4.93 -4.11
CA GLU A 14 -10.49 -4.31 -3.07
C GLU A 14 -9.74 -3.21 -2.35
N PHE A 15 -10.41 -2.09 -2.13
CA PHE A 15 -9.81 -0.98 -1.41
C PHE A 15 -9.51 -1.37 0.03
N VAL A 16 -8.30 -1.05 0.49
CA VAL A 16 -7.85 -1.36 1.85
C VAL A 16 -7.74 -0.10 2.68
N CYS A 17 -6.92 0.84 2.22
CA CYS A 17 -6.66 2.04 3.01
C CYS A 17 -5.98 3.10 2.15
N THR A 18 -5.86 4.29 2.73
CA THR A 18 -5.05 5.36 2.17
C THR A 18 -3.75 5.42 2.95
N MET A 19 -2.64 5.46 2.26
CA MET A 19 -1.34 5.42 2.91
C MET A 19 -0.43 6.52 2.36
N CYS A 20 0.37 7.10 3.25
CA CYS A 20 1.30 8.15 2.89
C CYS A 20 2.67 7.53 2.65
N ALA A 21 3.28 7.86 1.51
CA ALA A 21 4.58 7.30 1.16
C ALA A 21 5.24 8.19 0.10
N HIS A 22 6.53 7.95 -0.15
CA HIS A 22 7.27 8.71 -1.14
C HIS A 22 7.07 8.17 -2.55
N SER A 23 6.72 6.90 -2.68
CA SER A 23 6.51 6.28 -3.98
C SER A 23 5.48 5.16 -3.82
N ASN A 24 4.95 4.68 -4.95
CA ASN A 24 4.00 3.59 -4.87
C ASN A 24 4.66 2.30 -4.38
N PHE A 25 5.93 2.11 -4.70
CA PHE A 25 6.68 0.97 -4.19
C PHE A 25 6.73 1.01 -2.66
N GLU A 26 7.03 2.17 -2.11
CA GLU A 26 7.08 2.33 -0.66
C GLU A 26 5.69 2.14 -0.04
N ALA A 27 4.65 2.61 -0.72
CA ALA A 27 3.29 2.44 -0.22
C ALA A 27 2.91 0.96 -0.14
N VAL A 28 3.25 0.19 -1.17
CA VAL A 28 3.00 -1.25 -1.18
C VAL A 28 3.77 -1.91 -0.04
N ASP A 29 5.03 -1.53 0.13
CA ASP A 29 5.89 -2.10 1.16
C ASP A 29 5.32 -1.84 2.56
N ARG A 30 4.93 -0.59 2.81
CA ARG A 30 4.36 -0.21 4.10
C ARG A 30 3.05 -0.94 4.35
N ALA A 31 2.21 -1.05 3.33
CA ALA A 31 0.94 -1.76 3.48
C ALA A 31 1.18 -3.23 3.81
N PHE A 32 2.15 -3.85 3.15
CA PHE A 32 2.47 -5.24 3.41
C PHE A 32 2.86 -5.43 4.88
N TYR A 33 3.80 -4.62 5.37
CA TYR A 33 4.25 -4.76 6.75
C TYR A 33 3.18 -4.40 7.75
N ARG A 34 2.27 -3.51 7.37
CA ARG A 34 1.17 -3.12 8.27
C ARG A 34 0.18 -4.26 8.48
N TYR A 35 -0.07 -5.06 7.45
CA TYR A 35 -1.15 -6.04 7.50
C TYR A 35 -0.68 -7.49 7.53
N VAL A 36 0.60 -7.75 7.35
CA VAL A 36 1.08 -9.13 7.23
C VAL A 36 0.77 -9.96 8.48
N SER A 37 0.73 -9.33 9.65
CA SER A 37 0.44 -10.05 10.88
C SER A 37 -1.05 -10.28 11.07
N GLU A 38 -1.90 -9.55 10.36
CA GLU A 38 -3.36 -9.65 10.52
C GLU A 38 -4.02 -10.49 9.45
N VAL A 39 -3.38 -10.59 8.29
CA VAL A 39 -3.93 -11.32 7.16
C VAL A 39 -3.09 -12.56 6.89
N PRO A 40 -3.60 -13.75 7.20
CA PRO A 40 -2.84 -14.97 6.93
C PRO A 40 -2.52 -15.08 5.44
N ASN A 41 -1.29 -15.46 5.14
CA ASN A 41 -0.84 -15.68 3.77
C ASN A 41 -1.01 -14.44 2.88
N LEU A 42 -0.79 -13.26 3.46
CA LEU A 42 -0.85 -12.03 2.70
C LEU A 42 0.17 -12.07 1.56
N ASP A 43 -0.31 -11.89 0.34
CA ASP A 43 0.51 -11.95 -0.85
C ASP A 43 0.88 -10.54 -1.28
N ARG A 44 2.15 -10.19 -1.13
CA ARG A 44 2.61 -8.85 -1.49
C ARG A 44 2.30 -8.50 -2.94
N SER A 45 2.34 -9.48 -3.84
CA SER A 45 2.08 -9.21 -5.25
C SER A 45 0.63 -8.85 -5.53
N GLY A 46 -0.26 -9.10 -4.59
CA GLY A 46 -1.65 -8.69 -4.71
C GLY A 46 -1.93 -7.27 -4.25
N ILE A 47 -0.94 -6.59 -3.68
CA ILE A 47 -1.10 -5.24 -3.17
C ILE A 47 -0.75 -4.24 -4.27
N ILE A 48 -1.65 -3.29 -4.51
CA ILE A 48 -1.47 -2.26 -5.51
C ILE A 48 -1.68 -0.91 -4.85
N ALA A 49 -0.79 0.04 -5.13
CA ALA A 49 -0.92 1.39 -4.63
C ALA A 49 -1.06 2.36 -5.80
N ILE A 50 -2.08 3.22 -5.74
CA ILE A 50 -2.36 4.19 -6.79
C ILE A 50 -2.25 5.58 -6.19
N LYS A 51 -1.40 6.40 -6.79
CA LYS A 51 -1.15 7.73 -6.28
C LYS A 51 -2.38 8.62 -6.44
N LEU A 52 -2.71 9.36 -5.40
CA LEU A 52 -3.75 10.36 -5.44
C LEU A 52 -3.18 11.67 -5.97
N ARG A 53 -4.02 12.44 -6.65
CA ARG A 53 -3.63 13.75 -7.13
C ARG A 53 -3.79 14.82 -6.07
#